data_6136c6b64975b872dad7ed5e809d22c7
#
_entry.id   6136c6b64975b872dad7ed5e809d22c7
#
_cell.length_a   1.000
_cell.length_b   1.000
_cell.length_c   1.000
_cell.angle_alpha   90.00
_cell.angle_beta   90.00
_cell.angle_gamma   90.00
#
_symmetry.space_group_name_H-M   'P 1'
#
loop_
_entity.id
_entity.type
_entity.pdbx_description
1 polymer ?
#
loop_
_entity_poly.entity_id
_entity_poly.type
_entity_poly.pdbx_seq_one_letter_code
_entity_poly.pdbx_strand_id
1 'polypeptide(L)'
;MGMPKNLFLVRHGQSEGNLVRKQFEKTNNESFFSDEFLELHESQYQLTKLGIEQAKKAGQWFLEKNFITFDRMLVSNNVRAMQTAAYLGLKNPNWMIDFNLRERDGGLFNVITPSKRDSHYADQQKFYKTQPFLFRPPQGESVADLCQRIKFVLDTLARECDGKNVIIVCHGHVMRAFGIILERMSLQRSNELLLTGKEWARIPNCSIIHYTKEDPFDSKKELSNRFDWVRMVRPAGGGKFEDDFSKIERKKYSNKELLLEAEKNRNII
;
A
#
# COMPACT_ATOMS: atom_id res chain seq x y z
N MET A 1 -9.90 -23.79 4.65
CA MET A 1 -9.43 -22.60 3.89
C MET A 1 -9.63 -21.36 4.74
N GLY A 2 -8.60 -20.60 4.99
CA GLY A 2 -8.69 -19.39 5.81
C GLY A 2 -7.54 -18.43 5.52
N MET A 3 -7.69 -17.20 5.99
CA MET A 3 -6.63 -16.19 5.85
C MET A 3 -5.40 -16.56 6.70
N PRO A 4 -4.21 -16.07 6.36
CA PRO A 4 -3.02 -16.19 7.19
C PRO A 4 -3.30 -15.78 8.63
N LYS A 5 -2.51 -16.32 9.57
CA LYS A 5 -2.52 -15.87 10.97
C LYS A 5 -2.03 -14.41 11.04
N ASN A 6 -0.89 -14.13 10.40
CA ASN A 6 -0.31 -12.80 10.29
C ASN A 6 0.00 -12.46 8.84
N LEU A 7 -0.35 -11.25 8.42
CA LEU A 7 -0.01 -10.67 7.12
C LEU A 7 0.75 -9.36 7.33
N PHE A 8 2.00 -9.32 6.90
CA PHE A 8 2.84 -8.14 6.93
C PHE A 8 2.98 -7.56 5.52
N LEU A 9 2.53 -6.33 5.33
CA LEU A 9 2.73 -5.57 4.10
C LEU A 9 3.84 -4.56 4.33
N VAL A 10 4.90 -4.61 3.54
CA VAL A 10 6.05 -3.71 3.64
C VAL A 10 6.11 -2.83 2.41
N ARG A 11 6.08 -1.51 2.58
CA ARG A 11 6.33 -0.58 1.49
C ARG A 11 7.82 -0.58 1.15
N HIS A 12 8.16 -0.54 -0.15
CA HIS A 12 9.55 -0.38 -0.58
C HIS A 12 10.22 0.86 0.04
N GLY A 13 11.55 0.83 0.19
CA GLY A 13 12.38 1.96 0.60
C GLY A 13 12.34 3.13 -0.39
N GLN A 14 12.88 4.28 -0.02
CA GLN A 14 12.92 5.43 -0.93
C GLN A 14 13.60 5.06 -2.25
N SER A 15 12.90 5.28 -3.36
CA SER A 15 13.39 5.07 -4.71
C SER A 15 13.77 6.38 -5.41
N GLU A 16 14.45 6.28 -6.54
CA GLU A 16 14.74 7.41 -7.45
C GLU A 16 13.49 8.21 -7.75
N GLY A 17 12.39 7.54 -8.13
CA GLY A 17 11.11 8.21 -8.39
C GLY A 17 10.53 8.92 -7.16
N ASN A 18 10.73 8.38 -5.93
CA ASN A 18 10.34 9.09 -4.71
C ASN A 18 11.20 10.32 -4.47
N LEU A 19 12.50 10.25 -4.77
CA LEU A 19 13.43 11.37 -4.59
C LEU A 19 13.07 12.52 -5.53
N VAL A 20 12.88 12.24 -6.83
CA VAL A 20 12.48 13.24 -7.84
C VAL A 20 11.19 13.94 -7.44
N ARG A 21 10.14 13.18 -7.09
CA ARG A 21 8.86 13.76 -6.65
C ARG A 21 9.02 14.63 -5.40
N LYS A 22 9.78 14.20 -4.42
CA LYS A 22 10.03 14.97 -3.19
C LYS A 22 10.81 16.25 -3.45
N GLN A 23 11.76 16.24 -4.37
CA GLN A 23 12.51 17.43 -4.78
C GLN A 23 11.58 18.43 -5.48
N PHE A 24 10.76 17.96 -6.42
CA PHE A 24 9.75 18.78 -7.07
C PHE A 24 8.76 19.41 -6.07
N GLU A 25 8.19 18.61 -5.16
CA GLU A 25 7.27 19.10 -4.12
C GLU A 25 7.86 20.23 -3.25
N LYS A 26 9.19 20.21 -3.03
CA LYS A 26 9.90 21.21 -2.23
C LYS A 26 10.23 22.48 -3.00
N THR A 27 10.56 22.36 -4.27
CA THR A 27 11.17 23.45 -5.06
C THR A 27 10.30 23.94 -6.21
N ASN A 28 9.24 23.19 -6.54
CA ASN A 28 8.42 23.37 -7.74
C ASN A 28 9.26 23.42 -9.04
N ASN A 29 10.45 22.78 -9.04
CA ASN A 29 11.35 22.77 -10.18
C ASN A 29 11.19 21.46 -10.96
N GLU A 30 10.73 21.57 -12.22
CA GLU A 30 10.51 20.43 -13.12
C GLU A 30 11.80 19.85 -13.73
N SER A 31 12.95 20.52 -13.59
CA SER A 31 14.22 20.01 -14.12
C SER A 31 14.64 18.65 -13.53
N PHE A 32 14.03 18.24 -12.40
CA PHE A 32 14.23 16.91 -11.85
C PHE A 32 13.57 15.79 -12.67
N PHE A 33 12.60 16.14 -13.55
CA PHE A 33 12.00 15.21 -14.50
C PHE A 33 12.77 15.29 -15.83
N SER A 34 14.06 14.88 -15.81
CA SER A 34 14.86 14.83 -17.05
C SER A 34 14.27 13.87 -18.07
N ASP A 35 14.66 13.99 -19.33
CA ASP A 35 14.17 13.10 -20.39
C ASP A 35 14.55 11.64 -20.09
N GLU A 36 15.77 11.39 -19.60
CA GLU A 36 16.21 10.05 -19.21
C GLU A 36 15.35 9.48 -18.08
N PHE A 37 14.92 10.33 -17.12
CA PHE A 37 14.03 9.90 -16.04
C PHE A 37 12.63 9.57 -16.56
N LEU A 38 12.10 10.37 -17.48
CA LEU A 38 10.76 10.16 -18.06
C LEU A 38 10.70 8.98 -19.02
N GLU A 39 11.81 8.64 -19.67
CA GLU A 39 11.96 7.47 -20.55
C GLU A 39 12.08 6.17 -19.75
N LEU A 40 12.61 6.24 -18.52
CA LEU A 40 12.76 5.07 -17.67
C LEU A 40 11.42 4.61 -17.12
N HIS A 41 11.00 3.40 -17.44
CA HIS A 41 9.77 2.83 -16.91
C HIS A 41 9.81 2.75 -15.36
N GLU A 42 8.74 3.15 -14.70
CA GLU A 42 8.70 3.24 -13.22
C GLU A 42 9.01 1.94 -12.47
N SER A 43 8.84 0.77 -13.11
CA SER A 43 9.21 -0.52 -12.53
C SER A 43 10.71 -0.68 -12.33
N GLN A 44 11.53 0.08 -13.07
CA GLN A 44 13.00 0.00 -13.08
C GLN A 44 13.66 0.93 -12.04
N TYR A 45 12.91 1.88 -11.43
CA TYR A 45 13.48 2.75 -10.39
C TYR A 45 14.10 1.95 -9.25
N GLN A 46 15.36 2.27 -8.95
CA GLN A 46 16.15 1.65 -7.89
C GLN A 46 15.93 2.35 -6.55
N LEU A 47 16.39 1.70 -5.48
CA LEU A 47 16.49 2.33 -4.17
C LEU A 47 17.62 3.37 -4.15
N THR A 48 17.37 4.49 -3.47
CA THR A 48 18.43 5.41 -3.07
C THR A 48 19.24 4.82 -1.91
N LYS A 49 20.40 5.41 -1.59
CA LYS A 49 21.16 5.04 -0.38
C LYS A 49 20.29 5.11 0.89
N LEU A 50 19.45 6.14 1.00
CA LEU A 50 18.49 6.26 2.10
C LEU A 50 17.47 5.11 2.08
N GLY A 51 16.99 4.72 0.89
CA GLY A 51 16.05 3.60 0.74
C GLY A 51 16.62 2.27 1.22
N ILE A 52 17.91 2.03 0.98
CA ILE A 52 18.63 0.84 1.47
C ILE A 52 18.69 0.85 3.00
N GLU A 53 19.08 1.99 3.60
CA GLU A 53 19.13 2.10 5.07
C GLU A 53 17.73 1.96 5.71
N GLN A 54 16.68 2.46 5.06
CA GLN A 54 15.31 2.26 5.50
C GLN A 54 14.91 0.76 5.49
N ALA A 55 15.30 0.03 4.45
CA ALA A 55 15.02 -1.40 4.34
C ALA A 55 15.73 -2.19 5.46
N LYS A 56 17.01 -1.90 5.73
CA LYS A 56 17.75 -2.51 6.85
C LYS A 56 17.09 -2.25 8.21
N LYS A 57 16.61 -1.03 8.47
CA LYS A 57 15.88 -0.70 9.69
C LYS A 57 14.59 -1.47 9.83
N ALA A 58 13.85 -1.65 8.71
CA ALA A 58 12.65 -2.48 8.72
C ALA A 58 12.96 -3.96 9.01
N GLY A 59 14.06 -4.48 8.47
CA GLY A 59 14.56 -5.81 8.81
C GLY A 59 14.94 -5.96 10.28
N GLN A 60 15.62 -4.99 10.84
CA GLN A 60 15.96 -4.95 12.26
C GLN A 60 14.72 -5.00 13.16
N TRP A 61 13.66 -4.27 12.79
CA TRP A 61 12.39 -4.33 13.53
C TRP A 61 11.78 -5.74 13.55
N PHE A 62 11.83 -6.48 12.43
CA PHE A 62 11.35 -7.87 12.40
C PHE A 62 12.14 -8.77 13.37
N LEU A 63 13.47 -8.59 13.43
CA LEU A 63 14.33 -9.33 14.36
C LEU A 63 13.96 -9.01 15.82
N GLU A 64 13.86 -7.74 16.18
CA GLU A 64 13.50 -7.27 17.53
C GLU A 64 12.12 -7.75 18.00
N LYS A 65 11.16 -7.85 17.07
CA LYS A 65 9.82 -8.36 17.36
C LYS A 65 9.69 -9.88 17.22
N ASN A 66 10.81 -10.58 17.04
CA ASN A 66 10.89 -12.05 16.94
C ASN A 66 10.12 -12.65 15.73
N PHE A 67 9.86 -11.86 14.68
CA PHE A 67 9.35 -12.35 13.41
C PHE A 67 10.52 -12.72 12.48
N ILE A 68 11.16 -13.86 12.78
CA ILE A 68 12.43 -14.23 12.14
C ILE A 68 12.21 -15.05 10.86
N THR A 69 11.09 -15.77 10.80
CA THR A 69 10.74 -16.67 9.69
C THR A 69 9.32 -16.43 9.21
N PHE A 70 9.13 -16.59 7.91
CA PHE A 70 7.83 -16.49 7.26
C PHE A 70 7.58 -17.76 6.43
N ASP A 71 6.35 -18.26 6.47
CA ASP A 71 5.92 -19.44 5.71
C ASP A 71 5.73 -19.11 4.22
N ARG A 72 5.41 -17.87 3.92
CA ARG A 72 5.28 -17.36 2.54
C ARG A 72 5.85 -15.95 2.46
N MET A 73 6.73 -15.75 1.48
CA MET A 73 7.34 -14.46 1.18
C MET A 73 7.03 -14.07 -0.25
N LEU A 74 6.30 -12.96 -0.43
CA LEU A 74 5.92 -12.44 -1.74
C LEU A 74 6.55 -11.08 -1.97
N VAL A 75 6.90 -10.78 -3.22
CA VAL A 75 7.48 -9.49 -3.60
C VAL A 75 6.97 -9.05 -4.96
N SER A 76 6.72 -7.75 -5.11
CA SER A 76 6.47 -7.12 -6.40
C SER A 76 7.65 -7.31 -7.35
N ASN A 77 7.37 -7.43 -8.65
CA ASN A 77 8.39 -7.49 -9.71
C ASN A 77 9.11 -6.15 -9.97
N ASN A 78 8.74 -5.05 -9.31
CA ASN A 78 9.43 -3.77 -9.46
C ASN A 78 10.77 -3.79 -8.72
N VAL A 79 11.83 -3.26 -9.34
CA VAL A 79 13.22 -3.29 -8.84
C VAL A 79 13.33 -2.79 -7.40
N ARG A 80 12.75 -1.63 -7.08
CA ARG A 80 12.76 -1.06 -5.72
C ARG A 80 12.16 -1.96 -4.64
N ALA A 81 11.16 -2.76 -4.99
CA ALA A 81 10.53 -3.71 -4.07
C ALA A 81 11.41 -4.94 -3.86
N MET A 82 11.99 -5.50 -4.94
CA MET A 82 12.94 -6.63 -4.88
C MET A 82 14.20 -6.25 -4.08
N GLN A 83 14.77 -5.08 -4.34
CA GLN A 83 15.90 -4.56 -3.56
C GLN A 83 15.54 -4.40 -2.08
N THR A 84 14.35 -3.85 -1.77
CA THR A 84 13.89 -3.73 -0.39
C THR A 84 13.80 -5.10 0.27
N ALA A 85 13.17 -6.09 -0.37
CA ALA A 85 13.04 -7.45 0.14
C ALA A 85 14.40 -8.07 0.47
N ALA A 86 15.39 -7.89 -0.41
CA ALA A 86 16.75 -8.38 -0.20
C ALA A 86 17.43 -7.68 1.00
N TYR A 87 17.30 -6.35 1.12
CA TYR A 87 17.91 -5.58 2.21
C TYR A 87 17.20 -5.68 3.56
N LEU A 88 16.00 -6.31 3.64
CA LEU A 88 15.42 -6.67 4.93
C LEU A 88 16.31 -7.65 5.72
N GLY A 89 17.15 -8.44 5.06
CA GLY A 89 18.08 -9.37 5.71
C GLY A 89 17.40 -10.46 6.54
N LEU A 90 16.21 -10.92 6.13
CA LEU A 90 15.47 -11.98 6.81
C LEU A 90 16.19 -13.32 6.72
N LYS A 91 16.02 -14.19 7.73
CA LYS A 91 16.62 -15.52 7.75
C LYS A 91 15.93 -16.45 6.75
N ASN A 92 16.74 -17.26 6.04
CA ASN A 92 16.27 -18.27 5.09
C ASN A 92 15.23 -17.72 4.09
N PRO A 93 15.51 -16.62 3.38
CA PRO A 93 14.53 -15.98 2.52
C PRO A 93 14.21 -16.88 1.31
N ASN A 94 12.91 -17.04 1.05
CA ASN A 94 12.41 -17.74 -0.13
C ASN A 94 11.32 -16.89 -0.80
N TRP A 95 11.77 -15.86 -1.52
CA TRP A 95 10.89 -14.89 -2.15
C TRP A 95 10.28 -15.42 -3.44
N MET A 96 8.97 -15.25 -3.57
CA MET A 96 8.23 -15.47 -4.81
C MET A 96 7.84 -14.12 -5.39
N ILE A 97 8.20 -13.88 -6.64
CA ILE A 97 7.80 -12.67 -7.37
C ILE A 97 6.36 -12.85 -7.84
N ASP A 98 5.49 -11.88 -7.51
CA ASP A 98 4.10 -11.85 -7.97
C ASP A 98 3.83 -10.54 -8.72
N PHE A 99 3.49 -10.66 -10.01
CA PHE A 99 3.18 -9.54 -10.88
C PHE A 99 1.95 -8.74 -10.41
N ASN A 100 1.00 -9.38 -9.71
CA ASN A 100 -0.17 -8.68 -9.17
C ASN A 100 0.19 -7.70 -8.05
N LEU A 101 1.40 -7.76 -7.51
CA LEU A 101 1.90 -6.85 -6.48
C LEU A 101 2.60 -5.60 -7.04
N ARG A 102 2.70 -5.44 -8.40
CA ARG A 102 3.28 -4.23 -9.00
C ARG A 102 2.55 -2.96 -8.55
N GLU A 103 3.21 -1.81 -8.59
CA GLU A 103 2.55 -0.55 -8.22
C GLU A 103 1.37 -0.26 -9.16
N ARG A 104 0.48 0.61 -8.74
CA ARG A 104 -0.59 1.15 -9.57
C ARG A 104 0.01 1.85 -10.77
N ASP A 105 -0.38 1.44 -11.96
CA ASP A 105 0.10 2.06 -13.18
C ASP A 105 -0.45 3.49 -13.32
N GLY A 106 0.45 4.47 -13.39
CA GLY A 106 0.12 5.88 -13.63
C GLY A 106 -0.11 6.21 -15.11
N GLY A 107 0.10 5.24 -16.02
CA GLY A 107 -0.05 5.45 -17.46
C GLY A 107 0.76 6.65 -17.96
N LEU A 108 0.16 7.47 -18.82
CA LEU A 108 0.83 8.67 -19.37
C LEU A 108 1.29 9.66 -18.29
N PHE A 109 0.73 9.62 -17.08
CA PHE A 109 1.18 10.52 -16.00
C PHE A 109 2.54 10.17 -15.41
N ASN A 110 3.07 8.99 -15.74
CA ASN A 110 4.41 8.60 -15.33
C ASN A 110 5.51 9.12 -16.27
N VAL A 111 5.14 9.48 -17.51
CA VAL A 111 6.08 9.86 -18.59
C VAL A 111 5.96 11.33 -19.03
N ILE A 112 5.23 12.14 -18.29
CA ILE A 112 5.08 13.58 -18.52
C ILE A 112 5.35 14.39 -17.25
N THR A 113 5.74 15.65 -17.41
CA THR A 113 5.94 16.56 -16.27
C THR A 113 4.61 16.98 -15.63
N PRO A 114 4.63 17.44 -14.37
CA PRO A 114 3.42 17.93 -13.70
C PRO A 114 2.70 19.05 -14.46
N SER A 115 3.41 20.02 -15.03
CA SER A 115 2.81 21.12 -15.79
C SER A 115 2.12 20.62 -17.08
N LYS A 116 2.75 19.69 -17.80
CA LYS A 116 2.14 19.05 -18.97
C LYS A 116 0.88 18.28 -18.56
N ARG A 117 0.93 17.55 -17.46
CA ARG A 117 -0.24 16.83 -16.94
C ARG A 117 -1.39 17.79 -16.62
N ASP A 118 -1.10 18.88 -15.90
CA ASP A 118 -2.12 19.83 -15.42
C ASP A 118 -2.73 20.64 -16.57
N SER A 119 -1.96 20.93 -17.63
CA SER A 119 -2.46 21.64 -18.82
C SER A 119 -3.25 20.75 -19.77
N HIS A 120 -2.74 19.54 -20.09
CA HIS A 120 -3.36 18.67 -21.10
C HIS A 120 -4.51 17.83 -20.54
N TYR A 121 -4.56 17.62 -19.22
CA TYR A 121 -5.51 16.72 -18.56
C TYR A 121 -6.28 17.39 -17.42
N ALA A 122 -6.62 18.70 -17.58
CA ALA A 122 -7.29 19.50 -16.55
C ALA A 122 -8.63 18.89 -16.07
N ASP A 123 -9.45 18.36 -16.96
CA ASP A 123 -10.73 17.74 -16.60
C ASP A 123 -10.55 16.41 -15.88
N GLN A 124 -9.57 15.60 -16.28
CA GLN A 124 -9.19 14.38 -15.55
C GLN A 124 -8.71 14.71 -14.13
N GLN A 125 -7.98 15.80 -13.95
CA GLN A 125 -7.54 16.27 -12.63
C GLN A 125 -8.74 16.71 -11.76
N LYS A 126 -9.76 17.34 -12.34
CA LYS A 126 -11.01 17.65 -11.61
C LYS A 126 -11.71 16.36 -11.15
N PHE A 127 -11.83 15.36 -12.04
CA PHE A 127 -12.42 14.09 -11.69
C PHE A 127 -11.62 13.37 -10.60
N TYR A 128 -10.29 13.37 -10.67
CA TYR A 128 -9.42 12.83 -9.60
C TYR A 128 -9.70 13.47 -8.24
N LYS A 129 -9.91 14.78 -8.17
CA LYS A 129 -10.17 15.51 -6.91
C LYS A 129 -11.50 15.12 -6.26
N THR A 130 -12.45 14.56 -6.99
CA THR A 130 -13.76 14.15 -6.48
C THR A 130 -13.87 12.63 -6.31
N GLN A 131 -13.29 11.86 -7.24
CA GLN A 131 -13.44 10.41 -7.34
C GLN A 131 -12.10 9.68 -7.52
N PRO A 132 -11.12 9.85 -6.61
CA PRO A 132 -9.77 9.29 -6.77
C PRO A 132 -9.75 7.76 -6.82
N PHE A 133 -10.72 7.09 -6.19
CA PHE A 133 -10.83 5.63 -6.21
C PHE A 133 -11.17 5.11 -7.62
N LEU A 134 -12.08 5.79 -8.32
CA LEU A 134 -12.53 5.42 -9.67
C LEU A 134 -11.65 6.04 -10.77
N PHE A 135 -10.89 7.07 -10.44
CA PHE A 135 -10.05 7.77 -11.40
C PHE A 135 -9.00 6.85 -12.02
N ARG A 136 -9.03 6.76 -13.36
CA ARG A 136 -8.05 6.06 -14.17
C ARG A 136 -7.22 7.07 -14.96
N PRO A 137 -5.90 7.16 -14.73
CA PRO A 137 -5.03 7.94 -15.61
C PRO A 137 -5.11 7.43 -17.05
N PRO A 138 -4.91 8.27 -18.07
CA PRO A 138 -4.87 7.81 -19.46
C PRO A 138 -3.86 6.67 -19.62
N GLN A 139 -4.29 5.54 -20.17
CA GLN A 139 -3.52 4.28 -20.32
C GLN A 139 -3.02 3.67 -18.99
N GLY A 140 -3.54 4.10 -17.87
CA GLY A 140 -3.16 3.61 -16.55
C GLY A 140 -4.25 2.79 -15.85
N GLU A 141 -4.10 2.64 -14.54
CA GLU A 141 -4.93 1.80 -13.69
C GLU A 141 -5.64 2.66 -12.63
N SER A 142 -6.94 2.46 -12.40
CA SER A 142 -7.64 3.05 -11.25
C SER A 142 -7.30 2.28 -9.96
N VAL A 143 -7.64 2.85 -8.80
CA VAL A 143 -7.53 2.10 -7.54
C VAL A 143 -8.55 0.97 -7.48
N ALA A 144 -9.71 1.12 -8.13
CA ALA A 144 -10.70 0.06 -8.28
C ALA A 144 -10.15 -1.15 -9.05
N ASP A 145 -9.45 -0.92 -10.19
CA ASP A 145 -8.78 -1.98 -10.95
C ASP A 145 -7.68 -2.66 -10.11
N LEU A 146 -6.88 -1.87 -9.41
CA LEU A 146 -5.87 -2.38 -8.48
C LEU A 146 -6.48 -3.30 -7.41
N CYS A 147 -7.62 -2.92 -6.82
CA CYS A 147 -8.32 -3.75 -5.85
C CYS A 147 -8.74 -5.11 -6.44
N GLN A 148 -9.14 -5.18 -7.72
CA GLN A 148 -9.50 -6.46 -8.35
C GLN A 148 -8.30 -7.41 -8.42
N ARG A 149 -7.10 -6.94 -8.86
CA ARG A 149 -5.92 -7.82 -8.91
C ARG A 149 -5.37 -8.19 -7.53
N ILE A 150 -5.52 -7.30 -6.53
CA ILE A 150 -5.16 -7.63 -5.15
C ILE A 150 -6.11 -8.67 -4.55
N LYS A 151 -7.38 -8.70 -4.99
CA LYS A 151 -8.29 -9.78 -4.60
C LYS A 151 -7.78 -11.14 -5.03
N PHE A 152 -7.20 -11.31 -6.22
CA PHE A 152 -6.58 -12.58 -6.63
C PHE A 152 -5.43 -13.01 -5.70
N VAL A 153 -4.61 -12.04 -5.24
CA VAL A 153 -3.58 -12.33 -4.25
C VAL A 153 -4.20 -12.82 -2.94
N LEU A 154 -5.22 -12.12 -2.43
CA LEU A 154 -5.93 -12.50 -1.20
C LEU A 154 -6.60 -13.87 -1.31
N ASP A 155 -7.22 -14.19 -2.44
CA ASP A 155 -7.84 -15.50 -2.70
C ASP A 155 -6.77 -16.62 -2.69
N THR A 156 -5.58 -16.36 -3.22
CA THR A 156 -4.45 -17.30 -3.16
C THR A 156 -3.97 -17.46 -1.72
N LEU A 157 -3.83 -16.38 -0.96
CA LEU A 157 -3.44 -16.46 0.45
C LEU A 157 -4.48 -17.24 1.29
N ALA A 158 -5.77 -17.02 1.04
CA ALA A 158 -6.84 -17.74 1.74
C ALA A 158 -6.85 -19.24 1.43
N ARG A 159 -6.46 -19.63 0.21
CA ARG A 159 -6.38 -21.03 -0.22
C ARG A 159 -5.13 -21.75 0.32
N GLU A 160 -3.98 -21.05 0.40
CA GLU A 160 -2.68 -21.68 0.58
C GLU A 160 -2.00 -21.35 1.92
N CYS A 161 -2.46 -20.32 2.64
CA CYS A 161 -1.73 -19.75 3.77
C CYS A 161 -2.52 -19.70 5.09
N ASP A 162 -3.55 -20.54 5.26
CA ASP A 162 -4.30 -20.60 6.51
C ASP A 162 -3.39 -20.85 7.70
N GLY A 163 -3.51 -20.05 8.75
CA GLY A 163 -2.71 -20.14 9.97
C GLY A 163 -1.23 -19.74 9.84
N LYS A 164 -0.76 -19.35 8.65
CA LYS A 164 0.65 -19.03 8.35
C LYS A 164 1.01 -17.57 8.61
N ASN A 165 2.30 -17.30 8.73
CA ASN A 165 2.89 -15.96 8.72
C ASN A 165 3.32 -15.61 7.30
N VAL A 166 2.77 -14.54 6.76
CA VAL A 166 3.01 -14.08 5.39
C VAL A 166 3.63 -12.69 5.39
N ILE A 167 4.66 -12.47 4.59
CA ILE A 167 5.22 -11.15 4.30
C ILE A 167 5.11 -10.82 2.82
N ILE A 168 4.73 -9.57 2.52
CA ILE A 168 4.61 -9.04 1.17
C ILE A 168 5.36 -7.72 1.09
N VAL A 169 6.36 -7.62 0.20
CA VAL A 169 7.02 -6.34 -0.09
C VAL A 169 6.43 -5.75 -1.37
N CYS A 170 5.83 -4.57 -1.24
CA CYS A 170 5.08 -3.94 -2.32
C CYS A 170 5.09 -2.40 -2.25
N HIS A 171 4.01 -1.72 -2.61
CA HIS A 171 3.94 -0.29 -2.88
C HIS A 171 2.81 0.40 -2.13
N GLY A 172 2.82 1.74 -2.14
CA GLY A 172 1.88 2.53 -1.37
C GLY A 172 0.41 2.33 -1.76
N HIS A 173 0.09 2.35 -3.07
CA HIS A 173 -1.30 2.11 -3.51
C HIS A 173 -1.72 0.66 -3.33
N VAL A 174 -0.79 -0.28 -3.51
CA VAL A 174 -1.03 -1.72 -3.24
C VAL A 174 -1.42 -1.94 -1.79
N MET A 175 -0.70 -1.37 -0.83
CA MET A 175 -1.04 -1.47 0.60
C MET A 175 -2.39 -0.84 0.91
N ARG A 176 -2.74 0.29 0.26
CA ARG A 176 -4.08 0.88 0.38
C ARG A 176 -5.17 -0.03 -0.18
N ALA A 177 -4.93 -0.69 -1.31
CA ALA A 177 -5.88 -1.63 -1.89
C ALA A 177 -6.13 -2.83 -0.96
N PHE A 178 -5.09 -3.38 -0.32
CA PHE A 178 -5.24 -4.38 0.74
C PHE A 178 -6.14 -3.86 1.88
N GLY A 179 -5.88 -2.64 2.37
CA GLY A 179 -6.68 -2.02 3.44
C GLY A 179 -8.15 -1.85 3.03
N ILE A 180 -8.40 -1.29 1.85
CA ILE A 180 -9.77 -1.09 1.33
C ILE A 180 -10.55 -2.40 1.32
N ILE A 181 -9.93 -3.50 0.86
CA ILE A 181 -10.59 -4.81 0.77
C ILE A 181 -10.75 -5.45 2.15
N LEU A 182 -9.67 -5.54 2.94
CA LEU A 182 -9.66 -6.24 4.23
C LEU A 182 -10.54 -5.56 5.29
N GLU A 183 -10.59 -4.24 5.26
CA GLU A 183 -11.37 -3.43 6.18
C GLU A 183 -12.78 -3.13 5.65
N ARG A 184 -13.10 -3.55 4.41
CA ARG A 184 -14.39 -3.31 3.75
C ARG A 184 -14.78 -1.83 3.73
N MET A 185 -13.85 -0.99 3.31
CA MET A 185 -14.09 0.46 3.24
C MET A 185 -15.18 0.79 2.22
N SER A 186 -16.07 1.75 2.58
CA SER A 186 -17.01 2.32 1.61
C SER A 186 -16.28 3.14 0.54
N LEU A 187 -16.98 3.44 -0.57
CA LEU A 187 -16.45 4.32 -1.62
C LEU A 187 -16.04 5.69 -1.07
N GLN A 188 -16.90 6.28 -0.23
CA GLN A 188 -16.61 7.56 0.43
C GLN A 188 -15.32 7.47 1.26
N ARG A 189 -15.19 6.44 2.12
CA ARG A 189 -14.00 6.26 2.97
C ARG A 189 -12.74 6.01 2.13
N SER A 190 -12.86 5.28 1.02
CA SER A 190 -11.76 5.05 0.08
C SER A 190 -11.32 6.35 -0.59
N ASN A 191 -12.26 7.20 -1.02
CA ASN A 191 -11.97 8.52 -1.57
C ASN A 191 -11.29 9.43 -0.53
N GLU A 192 -11.78 9.47 0.69
CA GLU A 192 -11.16 10.23 1.80
C GLU A 192 -9.72 9.78 2.06
N LEU A 193 -9.48 8.46 2.13
CA LEU A 193 -8.15 7.89 2.31
C LEU A 193 -7.16 8.33 1.22
N LEU A 194 -7.63 8.41 -0.02
CA LEU A 194 -6.79 8.74 -1.18
C LEU A 194 -6.51 10.22 -1.33
N LEU A 195 -7.46 11.08 -0.93
CA LEU A 195 -7.35 12.54 -1.04
C LEU A 195 -6.71 13.20 0.16
N THR A 196 -6.84 12.58 1.34
CA THR A 196 -6.35 13.21 2.56
C THR A 196 -4.81 13.26 2.58
N GLY A 197 -4.28 14.45 2.86
CA GLY A 197 -2.85 14.62 3.16
C GLY A 197 -2.50 14.32 4.62
N LYS A 198 -3.48 13.88 5.44
CA LYS A 198 -3.28 13.65 6.87
C LYS A 198 -2.28 12.53 7.14
N GLU A 199 -1.58 12.65 8.25
CA GLU A 199 -0.47 11.76 8.61
C GLU A 199 -0.91 10.29 8.77
N TRP A 200 -2.10 10.04 9.30
CA TRP A 200 -2.63 8.68 9.46
C TRP A 200 -2.83 7.92 8.14
N ALA A 201 -3.08 8.65 7.03
CA ALA A 201 -3.26 8.06 5.71
C ALA A 201 -1.94 7.91 4.94
N ARG A 202 -0.85 8.48 5.46
CA ARG A 202 0.47 8.35 4.85
C ARG A 202 1.07 7.00 5.19
N ILE A 203 1.59 6.34 4.17
CA ILE A 203 2.38 5.12 4.30
C ILE A 203 3.82 5.48 3.90
N PRO A 204 4.70 5.94 4.80
CA PRO A 204 6.10 6.26 4.49
C PRO A 204 6.87 5.05 3.93
N ASN A 205 8.00 5.29 3.27
CA ASN A 205 8.87 4.22 2.79
C ASN A 205 9.30 3.32 3.96
N CYS A 206 9.34 2.02 3.71
CA CYS A 206 9.59 0.97 4.70
C CYS A 206 8.63 0.96 5.90
N SER A 207 7.43 1.56 5.78
CA SER A 207 6.35 1.27 6.72
C SER A 207 5.88 -0.18 6.58
N ILE A 208 5.47 -0.76 7.69
CA ILE A 208 4.93 -2.11 7.79
C ILE A 208 3.49 -2.00 8.26
N ILE A 209 2.53 -2.54 7.49
CA ILE A 209 1.16 -2.76 7.98
C ILE A 209 1.05 -4.23 8.37
N HIS A 210 0.68 -4.48 9.62
CA HIS A 210 0.53 -5.81 10.17
C HIS A 210 -0.94 -6.09 10.47
N TYR A 211 -1.53 -6.99 9.71
CA TYR A 211 -2.86 -7.56 9.95
C TYR A 211 -2.71 -8.88 10.69
N THR A 212 -3.50 -9.09 11.74
CA THR A 212 -3.48 -10.35 12.50
C THR A 212 -4.88 -10.85 12.84
N LYS A 213 -5.00 -12.18 12.93
CA LYS A 213 -6.18 -12.91 13.42
C LYS A 213 -6.13 -13.10 14.94
N GLU A 214 -4.95 -12.92 15.57
CA GLU A 214 -4.80 -12.98 17.01
C GLU A 214 -5.28 -11.68 17.65
N ASP A 215 -6.00 -11.78 18.77
CA ASP A 215 -6.23 -10.63 19.62
C ASP A 215 -4.92 -10.30 20.37
N PRO A 216 -4.31 -9.13 20.11
CA PRO A 216 -3.04 -8.79 20.75
C PRO A 216 -3.16 -8.50 22.25
N PHE A 217 -4.38 -8.34 22.75
CA PHE A 217 -4.69 -8.04 24.15
C PHE A 217 -5.21 -9.27 24.92
N ASP A 218 -5.51 -10.39 24.22
CA ASP A 218 -5.94 -11.63 24.86
C ASP A 218 -4.75 -12.56 25.13
N SER A 219 -4.58 -12.96 26.38
CA SER A 219 -3.54 -13.92 26.79
C SER A 219 -3.70 -15.32 26.17
N LYS A 220 -4.93 -15.70 25.84
CA LYS A 220 -5.25 -17.00 25.21
C LYS A 220 -4.89 -17.05 23.74
N LYS A 221 -4.68 -15.89 23.09
CA LYS A 221 -4.34 -15.76 21.66
C LYS A 221 -5.28 -16.56 20.75
N GLU A 222 -6.58 -16.55 21.05
CA GLU A 222 -7.57 -17.20 20.20
C GLU A 222 -7.57 -16.58 18.80
N LEU A 223 -7.62 -17.42 17.77
CA LEU A 223 -7.62 -16.96 16.38
C LEU A 223 -9.05 -16.71 15.92
N SER A 224 -9.30 -15.51 15.43
CA SER A 224 -10.54 -15.23 14.71
C SER A 224 -10.50 -15.83 13.29
N ASN A 225 -11.66 -15.91 12.63
CA ASN A 225 -11.75 -16.44 11.26
C ASN A 225 -11.22 -15.46 10.21
N ARG A 226 -10.94 -14.21 10.59
CA ARG A 226 -10.49 -13.12 9.72
C ARG A 226 -9.53 -12.21 10.46
N PHE A 227 -8.87 -11.30 9.74
CA PHE A 227 -8.09 -10.25 10.38
C PHE A 227 -9.04 -9.28 11.10
N ASP A 228 -8.96 -9.24 12.43
CA ASP A 228 -9.72 -8.30 13.26
C ASP A 228 -8.85 -7.18 13.84
N TRP A 229 -7.54 -7.29 13.70
CA TRP A 229 -6.59 -6.33 14.22
C TRP A 229 -5.60 -5.86 13.15
N VAL A 230 -5.27 -4.58 13.20
CA VAL A 230 -4.29 -3.95 12.31
C VAL A 230 -3.46 -2.92 13.07
N ARG A 231 -2.18 -2.83 12.71
CA ARG A 231 -1.32 -1.71 13.10
C ARG A 231 -0.43 -1.28 11.94
N MET A 232 0.07 -0.04 12.00
CA MET A 232 1.09 0.43 11.08
C MET A 232 2.34 0.86 11.86
N VAL A 233 3.47 0.30 11.48
CA VAL A 233 4.78 0.52 12.11
C VAL A 233 5.68 1.28 11.15
N ARG A 234 6.53 2.17 11.66
CA ARG A 234 7.44 3.01 10.87
C ARG A 234 8.90 2.87 11.35
N PRO A 235 9.56 1.73 11.12
CA PRO A 235 10.90 1.44 11.66
C PRO A 235 11.96 2.45 11.22
N ALA A 236 11.80 3.01 10.01
CA ALA A 236 12.73 4.00 9.46
C ALA A 236 12.49 5.44 9.94
N GLY A 237 11.54 5.64 10.86
CA GLY A 237 11.09 6.96 11.30
C GLY A 237 10.02 7.54 10.36
N GLY A 238 9.45 8.69 10.75
CA GLY A 238 8.43 9.37 9.94
C GLY A 238 7.12 9.65 10.66
N GLY A 239 7.14 9.80 11.98
CA GLY A 239 6.03 10.27 12.80
C GLY A 239 5.99 9.65 14.20
N LYS A 240 5.19 10.29 15.07
CA LYS A 240 4.96 9.88 16.46
C LYS A 240 3.81 8.85 16.59
N PHE A 241 3.50 8.08 15.54
CA PHE A 241 2.44 7.08 15.67
C PHE A 241 2.99 5.86 16.38
N GLU A 242 2.42 5.61 17.53
CA GLU A 242 2.67 4.43 18.33
C GLU A 242 2.21 3.20 17.57
N ASP A 243 2.96 2.14 17.72
CA ASP A 243 2.82 0.86 17.04
C ASP A 243 1.62 0.03 17.56
N ASP A 244 0.60 0.67 18.09
CA ASP A 244 -0.51 -0.01 18.73
C ASP A 244 -1.50 -0.62 17.75
N PHE A 245 -2.00 -1.78 18.11
CA PHE A 245 -3.06 -2.43 17.35
C PHE A 245 -4.39 -1.73 17.54
N SER A 246 -5.08 -1.54 16.42
CA SER A 246 -6.45 -1.09 16.37
C SER A 246 -7.36 -2.23 15.90
N LYS A 247 -8.55 -2.33 16.48
CA LYS A 247 -9.58 -3.26 16.01
C LYS A 247 -10.14 -2.78 14.67
N ILE A 248 -10.28 -3.68 13.71
CA ILE A 248 -10.85 -3.35 12.40
C ILE A 248 -12.37 -3.28 12.53
N GLU A 249 -12.89 -2.07 12.40
CA GLU A 249 -14.33 -1.83 12.37
C GLU A 249 -14.86 -1.93 10.94
N ARG A 250 -15.75 -2.89 10.71
CA ARG A 250 -16.44 -3.08 9.44
C ARG A 250 -17.89 -2.66 9.61
N LYS A 251 -18.22 -1.49 9.04
CA LYS A 251 -19.56 -0.92 9.17
C LYS A 251 -20.62 -1.90 8.66
N LYS A 252 -21.64 -2.12 9.46
CA LYS A 252 -22.86 -2.82 9.11
C LYS A 252 -24.00 -1.81 9.18
N TYR A 253 -25.01 -2.01 8.35
CA TYR A 253 -26.13 -1.08 8.24
C TYR A 253 -27.42 -1.78 8.60
N SER A 254 -28.26 -1.16 9.42
CA SER A 254 -29.70 -1.46 9.50
C SER A 254 -30.40 -1.02 8.21
N ASN A 255 -31.60 -1.49 7.96
CA ASN A 255 -32.38 -1.06 6.80
C ASN A 255 -32.55 0.47 6.74
N LYS A 256 -32.77 1.12 7.88
CA LYS A 256 -32.89 2.58 7.96
C LYS A 256 -31.60 3.29 7.57
N GLU A 257 -30.46 2.83 8.10
CA GLU A 257 -29.14 3.40 7.77
C GLU A 257 -28.78 3.17 6.31
N LEU A 258 -29.16 2.00 5.74
CA LEU A 258 -28.90 1.69 4.34
C LEU A 258 -29.68 2.63 3.40
N LEU A 259 -30.93 2.98 3.73
CA LEU A 259 -31.71 3.97 2.99
C LEU A 259 -31.08 5.37 3.06
N LEU A 260 -30.61 5.79 4.24
CA LEU A 260 -29.90 7.07 4.38
C LEU A 260 -28.59 7.09 3.58
N GLU A 261 -27.88 5.98 3.54
CA GLU A 261 -26.64 5.88 2.77
C GLU A 261 -26.93 5.91 1.25
N ALA A 262 -28.02 5.28 0.80
CA ALA A 262 -28.48 5.34 -0.59
C ALA A 262 -28.79 6.76 -1.04
N GLU A 263 -29.47 7.55 -0.19
CA GLU A 263 -29.75 8.97 -0.47
C GLU A 263 -28.48 9.80 -0.61
N LYS A 264 -27.49 9.59 0.27
CA LYS A 264 -26.19 10.26 0.17
C LYS A 264 -25.47 9.93 -1.13
N ASN A 265 -25.50 8.64 -1.54
CA ASN A 265 -24.83 8.19 -2.75
C ASN A 265 -25.46 8.71 -4.03
N ARG A 266 -26.77 9.07 -4.05
CA ARG A 266 -27.39 9.75 -5.21
C ARG A 266 -26.72 11.07 -5.59
N ASN A 267 -26.03 11.71 -4.64
CA ASN A 267 -25.40 13.02 -4.85
C ASN A 267 -23.88 12.90 -5.12
N ILE A 268 -23.34 11.69 -5.20
CA ILE A 268 -21.90 11.44 -5.37
C ILE A 268 -21.53 11.06 -6.81
N ILE A 269 -22.50 10.58 -7.59
CA ILE A 269 -22.37 10.23 -9.01
C ILE A 269 -23.04 11.30 -9.84
#